data_6f0f056de5cf35d362165d08ace100b3
#
_entry.id   6f0f056de5cf35d362165d08ace100b3
#
_cell.length_a   1.000
_cell.length_b   1.000
_cell.length_c   1.000
_cell.angle_alpha   90.00
_cell.angle_beta   90.00
_cell.angle_gamma   90.00
#
_symmetry.space_group_name_H-M   'P 1'
#
loop_
_entity.id
_entity.type
_entity.pdbx_description
1 polymer ?
#
loop_
_entity_poly.entity_id
_entity_poly.type
_entity_poly.pdbx_seq_one_letter_code
_entity_poly.pdbx_strand_id
1 'polypeptide(L)'
;MSWKPLILCVDDTPSVLEGLKMLLEENGYRVLTATNGKEAVQAFTSHSVDLVLLDFHMPEMNGDMAAARMKDSKPDVPIALLSSDECLPSRDLEVVDCFIPKSKPIVSLLEKVDYLVSLRFLFRPFGALNAQAAAERVSAHQAGPESERPNGISMKKDGIQKTL
;
A
#
# COMPACT_ATOMS: atom_id res chain seq x y z
N MET A 1 -12.34 11.70 -11.99
CA MET A 1 -11.38 11.56 -10.87
C MET A 1 -10.02 11.19 -11.43
N SER A 2 -9.02 12.00 -11.14
CA SER A 2 -7.64 11.67 -11.54
C SER A 2 -7.13 10.55 -10.63
N TRP A 3 -6.83 9.38 -11.21
CA TRP A 3 -6.19 8.30 -10.50
C TRP A 3 -4.76 8.70 -10.12
N LYS A 4 -4.39 8.52 -8.85
CA LYS A 4 -3.05 8.83 -8.35
C LYS A 4 -2.36 7.54 -7.93
N PRO A 5 -1.16 7.24 -8.43
CA PRO A 5 -0.38 6.08 -8.01
C PRO A 5 -0.12 6.06 -6.51
N LEU A 6 -0.10 4.87 -5.91
CA LEU A 6 0.19 4.67 -4.50
C LEU A 6 1.62 4.17 -4.32
N ILE A 7 2.44 4.95 -3.64
CA ILE A 7 3.83 4.62 -3.33
C ILE A 7 3.95 4.24 -1.85
N LEU A 8 4.59 3.12 -1.58
CA LEU A 8 4.97 2.72 -0.22
C LEU A 8 6.41 3.14 0.03
N CYS A 9 6.62 4.05 0.99
CA CYS A 9 7.93 4.49 1.45
C CYS A 9 8.30 3.79 2.76
N VAL A 10 9.46 3.16 2.80
CA VAL A 10 9.94 2.38 3.94
C VAL A 10 11.33 2.85 4.34
N ASP A 11 11.45 3.36 5.56
CA ASP A 11 12.72 3.83 6.15
C ASP A 11 12.56 3.82 7.68
N ASP A 12 13.57 3.43 8.43
CA ASP A 12 13.51 3.40 9.90
C ASP A 12 13.63 4.79 10.55
N THR A 13 13.88 5.81 9.74
CA THR A 13 14.04 7.20 10.17
C THR A 13 12.77 8.02 9.85
N PRO A 14 11.96 8.39 10.87
CA PRO A 14 10.68 9.09 10.65
C PRO A 14 10.80 10.40 9.88
N SER A 15 11.87 11.18 10.09
CA SER A 15 12.09 12.44 9.37
C SER A 15 12.36 12.24 7.88
N VAL A 16 12.99 11.13 7.49
CA VAL A 16 13.19 10.75 6.08
C VAL A 16 11.84 10.41 5.44
N LEU A 17 11.02 9.63 6.13
CA LEU A 17 9.68 9.27 5.66
C LEU A 17 8.79 10.49 5.49
N GLU A 18 8.82 11.43 6.43
CA GLU A 18 8.05 12.67 6.34
C GLU A 18 8.48 13.52 5.13
N GLY A 19 9.78 13.66 4.92
CA GLY A 19 10.34 14.38 3.76
C GLY A 19 9.96 13.71 2.42
N LEU A 20 10.10 12.38 2.32
CA LEU A 20 9.70 11.63 1.13
C LEU A 20 8.20 11.74 0.87
N LYS A 21 7.39 11.62 1.91
CA LYS A 21 5.93 11.75 1.80
C LYS A 21 5.53 13.12 1.26
N MET A 22 6.03 14.19 1.85
CA MET A 22 5.74 15.57 1.41
C MET A 22 6.13 15.75 -0.06
N LEU A 23 7.36 15.37 -0.42
CA LEU A 23 7.87 15.48 -1.78
C LEU A 23 7.00 14.76 -2.81
N LEU A 24 6.64 13.50 -2.53
CA LEU A 24 5.87 12.69 -3.47
C LEU A 24 4.41 13.14 -3.57
N GLU A 25 3.79 13.55 -2.46
CA GLU A 25 2.43 14.09 -2.45
C GLU A 25 2.33 15.40 -3.24
N GLU A 26 3.33 16.29 -3.13
CA GLU A 26 3.43 17.51 -3.95
C GLU A 26 3.59 17.21 -5.44
N ASN A 27 4.18 16.07 -5.79
CA ASN A 27 4.32 15.60 -7.17
C ASN A 27 3.15 14.72 -7.66
N GLY A 28 2.05 14.68 -6.91
CA GLY A 28 0.78 14.08 -7.35
C GLY A 28 0.63 12.59 -7.02
N TYR A 29 1.49 12.01 -6.20
CA TYR A 29 1.38 10.64 -5.72
C TYR A 29 0.56 10.54 -4.43
N ARG A 30 0.06 9.34 -4.13
CA ARG A 30 -0.41 8.96 -2.79
C ARG A 30 0.71 8.22 -2.10
N VAL A 31 0.87 8.39 -0.80
CA VAL A 31 1.97 7.78 -0.06
C VAL A 31 1.47 7.02 1.16
N LEU A 32 1.96 5.78 1.31
CA LEU A 32 1.95 5.04 2.57
C LEU A 32 3.38 5.03 3.12
N THR A 33 3.52 5.01 4.42
CA THR A 33 4.81 4.92 5.10
C THR A 33 4.86 3.71 6.01
N ALA A 34 6.03 3.10 6.15
CA ALA A 34 6.32 2.04 7.11
C ALA A 34 7.71 2.26 7.70
N THR A 35 7.89 1.97 8.99
CA THR A 35 9.14 2.24 9.71
C THR A 35 10.05 1.03 9.85
N ASN A 36 9.61 -0.13 9.37
CA ASN A 36 10.37 -1.38 9.40
C ASN A 36 9.88 -2.36 8.32
N GLY A 37 10.69 -3.39 8.06
CA GLY A 37 10.40 -4.35 7.00
C GLY A 37 9.12 -5.18 7.22
N LYS A 38 8.78 -5.51 8.46
CA LYS A 38 7.57 -6.28 8.79
C LYS A 38 6.30 -5.46 8.50
N GLU A 39 6.27 -4.23 8.97
CA GLU A 39 5.19 -3.28 8.72
C GLU A 39 5.04 -3.01 7.21
N ALA A 40 6.17 -2.85 6.51
CA ALA A 40 6.21 -2.67 5.07
C ALA A 40 5.58 -3.83 4.29
N VAL A 41 5.93 -5.08 4.61
CA VAL A 41 5.34 -6.28 3.99
C VAL A 41 3.83 -6.35 4.26
N GLN A 42 3.39 -6.02 5.48
CA GLN A 42 1.98 -6.00 5.83
C GLN A 42 1.21 -4.92 5.05
N ALA A 43 1.73 -3.69 4.99
CA ALA A 43 1.15 -2.59 4.23
C ALA A 43 1.08 -2.92 2.73
N PHE A 44 2.14 -3.49 2.17
CA PHE A 44 2.23 -3.91 0.78
C PHE A 44 1.17 -4.97 0.42
N THR A 45 0.97 -5.94 1.30
CA THR A 45 -0.01 -7.02 1.08
C THR A 45 -1.45 -6.50 1.14
N SER A 46 -1.71 -5.58 2.08
CA SER A 46 -3.06 -5.06 2.37
C SER A 46 -3.53 -3.96 1.41
N HIS A 47 -2.62 -3.33 0.66
CA HIS A 47 -2.94 -2.22 -0.24
C HIS A 47 -2.50 -2.50 -1.68
N SER A 48 -3.16 -1.82 -2.62
CA SER A 48 -2.78 -1.85 -4.03
C SER A 48 -1.65 -0.86 -4.31
N VAL A 49 -0.45 -1.22 -3.88
CA VAL A 49 0.77 -0.42 -4.06
C VAL A 49 1.23 -0.50 -5.52
N ASP A 50 1.66 0.63 -6.07
CA ASP A 50 2.14 0.75 -7.46
C ASP A 50 3.67 0.84 -7.56
N LEU A 51 4.34 1.28 -6.50
CA LEU A 51 5.80 1.35 -6.37
C LEU A 51 6.19 1.26 -4.90
N VAL A 52 7.31 0.62 -4.60
CA VAL A 52 7.94 0.62 -3.28
C VAL A 52 9.27 1.37 -3.35
N LEU A 53 9.47 2.32 -2.44
CA LEU A 53 10.76 2.93 -2.13
C LEU A 53 11.21 2.36 -0.78
N LEU A 54 12.29 1.60 -0.78
CA LEU A 54 12.66 0.76 0.35
C LEU A 54 14.09 1.05 0.78
N ASP A 55 14.27 1.48 2.03
CA ASP A 55 15.61 1.61 2.61
C ASP A 55 16.28 0.24 2.77
N PHE A 56 17.56 0.18 2.45
CA PHE A 56 18.35 -1.04 2.59
C PHE A 56 18.70 -1.35 4.05
N HIS A 57 19.18 -0.34 4.78
CA HIS A 57 19.65 -0.49 6.14
C HIS A 57 18.53 -0.27 7.16
N MET A 58 17.88 -1.34 7.56
CA MET A 58 16.86 -1.29 8.61
C MET A 58 17.16 -2.32 9.71
N PRO A 59 16.83 -2.03 10.98
CA PRO A 59 16.91 -3.00 12.06
C PRO A 59 16.07 -4.25 11.79
N GLU A 60 16.50 -5.41 12.25
CA GLU A 60 15.80 -6.71 12.20
C GLU A 60 15.61 -7.30 10.80
N MET A 61 15.30 -6.50 9.79
CA MET A 61 15.05 -6.97 8.43
C MET A 61 15.58 -5.96 7.42
N ASN A 62 16.66 -6.29 6.75
CA ASN A 62 17.19 -5.46 5.67
C ASN A 62 16.21 -5.35 4.49
N GLY A 63 16.40 -4.31 3.67
CA GLY A 63 15.53 -4.03 2.54
C GLY A 63 15.45 -5.15 1.50
N ASP A 64 16.55 -5.86 1.22
CA ASP A 64 16.60 -7.00 0.32
C ASP A 64 15.70 -8.16 0.79
N MET A 65 15.68 -8.46 2.08
CA MET A 65 14.79 -9.47 2.68
C MET A 65 13.32 -9.06 2.59
N ALA A 66 13.00 -7.79 2.85
CA ALA A 66 11.65 -7.27 2.72
C ALA A 66 11.19 -7.30 1.25
N ALA A 67 12.08 -6.90 0.31
CA ALA A 67 11.83 -6.94 -1.13
C ALA A 67 11.54 -8.37 -1.62
N ALA A 68 12.32 -9.37 -1.20
CA ALA A 68 12.08 -10.76 -1.55
C ALA A 68 10.67 -11.23 -1.17
N ARG A 69 10.23 -10.94 0.06
CA ARG A 69 8.87 -11.27 0.53
C ARG A 69 7.77 -10.55 -0.24
N MET A 70 8.02 -9.29 -0.61
CA MET A 70 7.08 -8.53 -1.43
C MET A 70 6.97 -9.10 -2.84
N LYS A 71 8.10 -9.46 -3.46
CA LYS A 71 8.14 -10.08 -4.79
C LYS A 71 7.49 -11.45 -4.84
N ASP A 72 7.56 -12.24 -3.78
CA ASP A 72 6.84 -13.52 -3.67
C ASP A 72 5.31 -13.32 -3.72
N SER A 73 4.83 -12.21 -3.16
CA SER A 73 3.40 -11.89 -3.08
C SER A 73 2.87 -11.18 -4.33
N LYS A 74 3.58 -10.18 -4.83
CA LYS A 74 3.20 -9.37 -6.01
C LYS A 74 4.44 -9.06 -6.86
N PRO A 75 4.88 -10.00 -7.72
CA PRO A 75 6.14 -9.91 -8.46
C PRO A 75 6.20 -8.76 -9.48
N ASP A 76 5.04 -8.29 -9.92
CA ASP A 76 4.86 -7.25 -10.92
C ASP A 76 4.93 -5.81 -10.35
N VAL A 77 4.96 -5.64 -9.02
CA VAL A 77 5.14 -4.31 -8.41
C VAL A 77 6.62 -3.95 -8.37
N PRO A 78 7.03 -2.81 -8.97
CA PRO A 78 8.42 -2.39 -8.94
C PRO A 78 8.85 -2.00 -7.52
N ILE A 79 10.09 -2.36 -7.18
CA ILE A 79 10.75 -2.02 -5.93
C ILE A 79 12.05 -1.30 -6.24
N ALA A 80 12.20 -0.07 -5.75
CA ALA A 80 13.43 0.69 -5.77
C ALA A 80 14.07 0.66 -4.39
N LEU A 81 15.31 0.16 -4.33
CA LEU A 81 16.10 0.11 -3.11
C LEU A 81 16.91 1.40 -2.94
N LEU A 82 16.80 2.01 -1.76
CA LEU A 82 17.55 3.20 -1.39
C LEU A 82 18.66 2.84 -0.40
N SER A 83 19.85 3.37 -0.57
CA SER A 83 20.95 3.20 0.39
C SER A 83 21.86 4.41 0.43
N SER A 84 22.47 4.63 1.59
CA SER A 84 23.59 5.59 1.72
C SER A 84 24.89 5.06 1.10
N ASP A 85 24.97 3.75 0.85
CA ASP A 85 26.09 3.13 0.16
C ASP A 85 26.06 3.48 -1.33
N GLU A 86 27.23 3.73 -1.93
CA GLU A 86 27.36 4.01 -3.36
C GLU A 86 27.15 2.76 -4.23
N CYS A 87 27.43 1.59 -3.69
CA CYS A 87 27.21 0.30 -4.32
C CYS A 87 26.83 -0.77 -3.29
N LEU A 88 25.97 -1.68 -3.71
CA LEU A 88 25.56 -2.86 -2.96
C LEU A 88 26.05 -4.14 -3.66
N PRO A 89 26.24 -5.24 -2.93
CA PRO A 89 26.52 -6.54 -3.53
C PRO A 89 25.44 -6.92 -4.54
N SER A 90 25.86 -7.54 -5.66
CA SER A 90 24.93 -7.92 -6.74
C SER A 90 23.77 -8.79 -6.26
N ARG A 91 24.03 -9.70 -5.30
CA ARG A 91 23.02 -10.57 -4.70
C ARG A 91 21.87 -9.81 -4.04
N ASP A 92 22.15 -8.65 -3.42
CA ASP A 92 21.17 -7.83 -2.71
C ASP A 92 20.32 -7.03 -3.70
N LEU A 93 20.77 -6.90 -4.94
CA LEU A 93 20.09 -6.21 -6.04
C LEU A 93 19.25 -7.16 -6.92
N GLU A 94 19.40 -8.48 -6.81
CA GLU A 94 18.68 -9.44 -7.65
C GLU A 94 17.16 -9.41 -7.48
N VAL A 95 16.69 -9.01 -6.30
CA VAL A 95 15.26 -9.00 -5.93
C VAL A 95 14.60 -7.65 -6.12
N VAL A 96 15.33 -6.63 -6.61
CA VAL A 96 14.79 -5.27 -6.79
C VAL A 96 14.90 -4.83 -8.24
N ASP A 97 14.07 -3.88 -8.64
CA ASP A 97 14.02 -3.39 -10.03
C ASP A 97 14.95 -2.20 -10.26
N CYS A 98 15.29 -1.48 -9.20
CA CYS A 98 16.14 -0.31 -9.27
C CYS A 98 16.89 -0.10 -7.96
N PHE A 99 18.12 0.42 -8.07
CA PHE A 99 18.93 0.91 -6.96
C PHE A 99 19.14 2.42 -7.09
N ILE A 100 18.93 3.15 -5.99
CA ILE A 100 19.07 4.60 -5.94
C ILE A 100 19.95 4.96 -4.74
N PRO A 101 21.20 5.40 -4.94
CA PRO A 101 22.02 5.94 -3.87
C PRO A 101 21.38 7.21 -3.27
N LYS A 102 21.29 7.28 -1.94
CA LYS A 102 20.74 8.47 -1.23
C LYS A 102 21.60 9.73 -1.40
N SER A 103 22.85 9.59 -1.86
CA SER A 103 23.75 10.67 -2.22
C SER A 103 23.34 11.44 -3.48
N LYS A 104 22.50 10.84 -4.33
CA LYS A 104 22.04 11.49 -5.57
C LYS A 104 21.06 12.64 -5.30
N PRO A 105 21.03 13.67 -6.17
CA PRO A 105 20.07 14.76 -6.07
C PRO A 105 18.61 14.24 -6.04
N ILE A 106 17.75 14.95 -5.32
CA ILE A 106 16.33 14.59 -5.17
C ILE A 106 15.58 14.50 -6.52
N VAL A 107 16.02 15.30 -7.51
CA VAL A 107 15.46 15.23 -8.87
C VAL A 107 15.68 13.87 -9.49
N SER A 108 16.84 13.24 -9.27
CA SER A 108 17.13 11.90 -9.76
C SER A 108 16.21 10.83 -9.14
N LEU A 109 15.80 11.01 -7.89
CA LEU A 109 14.81 10.15 -7.24
C LEU A 109 13.44 10.29 -7.94
N LEU A 110 12.97 11.53 -8.16
CA LEU A 110 11.69 11.79 -8.83
C LEU A 110 11.66 11.22 -10.26
N GLU A 111 12.72 11.41 -11.03
CA GLU A 111 12.85 10.84 -12.38
C GLU A 111 12.73 9.31 -12.37
N LYS A 112 13.36 8.65 -11.40
CA LYS A 112 13.26 7.18 -11.24
C LYS A 112 11.86 6.74 -10.82
N VAL A 113 11.22 7.48 -9.92
CA VAL A 113 9.84 7.23 -9.49
C VAL A 113 8.90 7.33 -10.69
N ASP A 114 8.96 8.42 -11.44
CA ASP A 114 8.13 8.64 -12.64
C ASP A 114 8.33 7.53 -13.68
N TYR A 115 9.58 7.14 -13.90
CA TYR A 115 9.92 6.06 -14.84
C TYR A 115 9.34 4.72 -14.40
N LEU A 116 9.55 4.31 -13.15
CA LEU A 116 9.08 3.02 -12.63
C LEU A 116 7.56 2.93 -12.57
N VAL A 117 6.90 4.00 -12.16
CA VAL A 117 5.44 4.10 -12.16
C VAL A 117 4.90 4.02 -13.59
N SER A 118 5.51 4.71 -14.54
CA SER A 118 5.11 4.66 -15.96
C SER A 118 5.26 3.26 -16.55
N LEU A 119 6.36 2.55 -16.27
CA LEU A 119 6.54 1.15 -16.66
C LEU A 119 5.46 0.25 -16.08
N ARG A 120 5.14 0.41 -14.79
CA ARG A 120 4.10 -0.33 -14.10
C ARG A 120 2.76 -0.24 -14.84
N PHE A 121 2.41 0.96 -15.36
CA PHE A 121 1.17 1.18 -16.11
C PHE A 121 1.20 0.55 -17.49
N LEU A 122 2.29 0.70 -18.21
CA LEU A 122 2.45 0.17 -19.57
C LEU A 122 2.33 -1.36 -19.61
N PHE A 123 2.81 -2.04 -18.57
CA PHE A 123 2.82 -3.50 -18.48
C PHE A 123 1.70 -4.10 -17.61
N ARG A 124 0.80 -3.27 -17.07
CA ARG A 124 -0.34 -3.77 -16.29
C ARG A 124 -1.36 -4.40 -17.24
N PRO A 125 -1.78 -5.67 -17.01
CA PRO A 125 -2.84 -6.27 -17.80
C PRO A 125 -4.12 -5.42 -17.71
N PHE A 126 -4.76 -5.12 -18.83
CA PHE A 126 -5.98 -4.31 -18.89
C PHE A 126 -7.11 -4.79 -17.96
N GLY A 127 -7.14 -6.10 -17.62
CA GLY A 127 -8.11 -6.68 -16.70
C GLY A 127 -7.93 -6.28 -15.22
N ALA A 128 -6.74 -5.88 -14.80
CA ALA A 128 -6.47 -5.52 -13.40
C ALA A 128 -7.10 -4.16 -13.00
N LEU A 129 -7.29 -3.25 -13.95
CA LEU A 129 -7.97 -1.97 -13.71
C LEU A 129 -9.46 -2.15 -13.40
N ASN A 130 -10.11 -3.13 -14.06
CA ASN A 130 -11.53 -3.42 -13.84
C ASN A 130 -11.79 -4.15 -12.52
N ALA A 131 -10.85 -4.99 -12.06
CA ALA A 131 -10.98 -5.73 -10.80
C ALA A 131 -10.90 -4.80 -9.57
N GLN A 132 -10.06 -3.75 -9.61
CA GLN A 132 -9.96 -2.76 -8.55
C GLN A 132 -11.20 -1.86 -8.47
N ALA A 133 -11.69 -1.37 -9.59
CA ALA A 133 -12.91 -0.58 -9.64
C ALA A 133 -14.15 -1.39 -9.19
N ALA A 134 -14.17 -2.70 -9.43
CA ALA A 134 -15.21 -3.60 -8.94
C ALA A 134 -15.11 -3.85 -7.42
N ALA A 135 -13.91 -4.02 -6.88
CA ALA A 135 -13.69 -4.21 -5.45
C ALA A 135 -14.05 -2.98 -4.62
N GLU A 136 -13.74 -1.78 -5.12
CA GLU A 136 -14.14 -0.52 -4.47
C GLU A 136 -15.66 -0.31 -4.49
N ARG A 137 -16.35 -0.71 -5.55
CA ARG A 137 -17.82 -0.65 -5.64
C ARG A 137 -18.51 -1.62 -4.68
N VAL A 138 -17.96 -2.81 -4.49
CA VAL A 138 -18.50 -3.81 -3.54
C VAL A 138 -18.33 -3.34 -2.10
N SER A 139 -17.18 -2.74 -1.77
CA SER A 139 -16.93 -2.17 -0.44
C SER A 139 -17.84 -0.99 -0.11
N ALA A 140 -18.16 -0.13 -1.10
CA ALA A 140 -19.07 1.00 -0.93
C ALA A 140 -20.54 0.57 -0.79
N HIS A 141 -20.93 -0.60 -1.28
CA HIS A 141 -22.32 -1.09 -1.23
C HIS A 141 -22.66 -1.81 0.08
N GLN A 142 -21.67 -2.20 0.89
CA GLN A 142 -21.89 -2.82 2.20
C GLN A 142 -22.09 -1.83 3.35
N ALA A 143 -21.97 -0.54 3.09
CA ALA A 143 -22.29 0.54 4.04
C ALA A 143 -23.69 1.14 3.77
N GLY A 144 -24.71 0.30 3.63
CA GLY A 144 -26.11 0.70 3.56
C GLY A 144 -26.67 0.95 4.97
N PRO A 145 -27.66 1.88 5.12
CA PRO A 145 -28.14 2.28 6.44
C PRO A 145 -28.87 1.14 7.13
N GLU A 146 -28.57 0.96 8.42
CA GLU A 146 -29.37 0.13 9.33
C GLU A 146 -30.83 0.59 9.29
N SER A 147 -31.70 -0.26 8.76
CA SER A 147 -33.13 -0.05 8.80
C SER A 147 -33.62 -0.21 10.25
N GLU A 148 -34.14 0.88 10.80
CA GLU A 148 -34.89 0.92 12.04
C GLU A 148 -35.99 -0.17 12.03
N ARG A 149 -35.98 -1.02 13.04
CA ARG A 149 -37.09 -1.96 13.31
C ARG A 149 -38.19 -1.21 13.99
N PRO A 150 -39.43 -1.24 13.51
CA PRO A 150 -40.56 -0.67 14.22
C PRO A 150 -40.89 -1.50 15.46
N ASN A 151 -41.09 -0.84 16.57
CA ASN A 151 -41.49 -1.36 17.86
C ASN A 151 -42.74 -2.24 17.79
N GLY A 152 -42.65 -3.42 18.36
CA GLY A 152 -43.71 -4.38 18.49
C GLY A 152 -44.87 -3.93 19.35
N ILE A 153 -46.05 -4.16 18.82
CA ILE A 153 -47.34 -4.00 19.48
C ILE A 153 -47.47 -5.09 20.57
N SER A 154 -47.66 -4.63 21.81
CA SER A 154 -48.00 -5.47 22.97
C SER A 154 -49.44 -5.95 22.84
N MET A 155 -49.65 -7.25 22.63
CA MET A 155 -50.98 -7.86 22.83
C MET A 155 -51.09 -8.37 24.25
N LYS A 156 -52.00 -7.74 25.03
CA LYS A 156 -52.55 -8.25 26.28
C LYS A 156 -53.36 -9.51 25.97
N LYS A 157 -53.09 -10.60 26.63
CA LYS A 157 -53.97 -11.75 26.75
C LYS A 157 -54.68 -11.66 28.10
N ASP A 158 -55.96 -11.32 28.02
CA ASP A 158 -56.89 -11.41 29.14
C ASP A 158 -57.16 -12.85 29.49
N GLY A 159 -57.25 -13.11 30.79
CA GLY A 159 -57.46 -14.42 31.36
C GLY A 159 -58.89 -14.94 31.20
N ILE A 160 -58.99 -16.25 31.16
CA ILE A 160 -60.24 -16.94 31.46
C ILE A 160 -59.91 -17.96 32.54
N GLN A 161 -60.43 -17.66 33.76
CA GLN A 161 -60.64 -18.66 34.82
C GLN A 161 -61.74 -19.60 34.38
N LYS A 162 -61.53 -20.89 34.57
CA LYS A 162 -62.62 -21.82 34.82
C LYS A 162 -62.29 -22.78 35.95
N THR A 163 -63.03 -22.62 36.96
CA THR A 163 -63.28 -23.49 38.14
C THR A 163 -63.86 -24.84 37.70
N LEU A 164 -63.32 -25.93 38.20
CA LEU A 164 -63.97 -27.06 38.86
C LEU A 164 -62.89 -28.13 39.14
#